data_ee03338c44b1dd15e0f8a4a04b476e51
#
_entry.id   ee03338c44b1dd15e0f8a4a04b476e51
#
_cell.length_a   1.000
_cell.length_b   1.000
_cell.length_c   1.000
_cell.angle_alpha   90.00
_cell.angle_beta   90.00
_cell.angle_gamma   90.00
#
_symmetry.space_group_name_H-M   'P 1'
#
loop_
_entity.id
_entity.type
_entity.pdbx_description
1 polymer ?
#
loop_
_entity_poly.entity_id
_entity_poly.type
_entity_poly.pdbx_seq_one_letter_code
_entity_poly.pdbx_strand_id
1 'polypeptide(L)'
;MKEKLRRYFALSQRGVDNALVASRWSFLKFLSFILPPMLTFFFLQDVLNGNLRKTAFYMGILLVIVVVMFLILAKEYKMTYDVTYEESSQMRIDLANKLKELPLSYFSTHNLSDLSQTVMMDVGNIEMVISHAIPAGIGFA
;
A
#
# COMPACT_ATOMS: atom_id res chain seq x y z
N MET A 1 13.11 -7.78 11.67
CA MET A 1 12.16 -6.80 11.10
C MET A 1 10.72 -7.35 11.12
N LYS A 2 10.46 -8.54 10.56
CA LYS A 2 9.11 -9.16 10.52
C LYS A 2 8.45 -9.29 11.90
N GLU A 3 9.15 -9.78 12.92
CA GLU A 3 8.59 -9.92 14.28
C GLU A 3 8.23 -8.58 14.93
N LYS A 4 9.03 -7.53 14.70
CA LYS A 4 8.71 -6.19 15.21
C LYS A 4 7.44 -5.64 14.57
N LEU A 5 7.30 -5.73 13.24
CA LEU A 5 6.08 -5.33 12.53
C LEU A 5 4.86 -6.09 13.03
N ARG A 6 4.97 -7.41 13.19
CA ARG A 6 3.90 -8.24 13.73
C ARG A 6 3.46 -7.81 15.13
N ARG A 7 4.41 -7.49 16.01
CA ARG A 7 4.14 -7.13 17.40
C ARG A 7 3.57 -5.72 17.55
N TYR A 8 4.02 -4.76 16.73
CA TYR A 8 3.53 -3.38 16.81
C TYR A 8 2.15 -3.19 16.17
N PHE A 9 1.86 -3.92 15.10
CA PHE A 9 0.62 -3.75 14.34
C PHE A 9 -0.37 -4.91 14.49
N ALA A 10 -0.11 -5.85 15.41
CA ALA A 10 -0.95 -7.04 15.64
C ALA A 10 -1.28 -7.84 14.38
N LEU A 11 -0.38 -7.83 13.39
CA LEU A 11 -0.59 -8.46 12.09
C LEU A 11 -0.48 -9.99 12.16
N SER A 12 -1.24 -10.66 11.30
CA SER A 12 -1.02 -12.08 11.02
C SER A 12 0.35 -12.31 10.33
N GLN A 13 0.79 -13.56 10.29
CA GLN A 13 2.03 -13.91 9.56
C GLN A 13 1.89 -13.55 8.07
N ARG A 14 0.71 -13.78 7.47
CA ARG A 14 0.38 -13.41 6.10
C ARG A 14 0.37 -11.90 5.91
N GLY A 15 -0.23 -11.16 6.85
CA GLY A 15 -0.28 -9.71 6.79
C GLY A 15 1.11 -9.06 6.74
N VAL A 16 2.08 -9.57 7.51
CA VAL A 16 3.47 -9.09 7.46
C VAL A 16 4.14 -9.42 6.13
N ASP A 17 3.99 -10.64 5.62
CA ASP A 17 4.60 -11.01 4.34
C ASP A 17 4.01 -10.20 3.19
N ASN A 18 2.72 -9.96 3.21
CA ASN A 18 2.00 -9.15 2.24
C ASN A 18 2.40 -7.67 2.31
N ALA A 19 2.54 -7.10 3.51
CA ALA A 19 3.03 -5.73 3.70
C ALA A 19 4.45 -5.55 3.12
N LEU A 20 5.32 -6.56 3.25
CA LEU A 20 6.66 -6.52 2.65
C LEU A 20 6.63 -6.63 1.13
N VAL A 21 5.71 -7.43 0.57
CA VAL A 21 5.52 -7.50 -0.88
C VAL A 21 4.95 -6.19 -1.42
N ALA A 22 3.93 -5.62 -0.76
CA ALA A 22 3.37 -4.31 -1.10
C ALA A 22 4.46 -3.21 -1.08
N SER A 23 5.31 -3.19 -0.05
CA SER A 23 6.42 -2.23 0.06
C SER A 23 7.42 -2.33 -1.10
N ARG A 24 7.72 -3.54 -1.58
CA ARG A 24 8.58 -3.72 -2.76
C ARG A 24 7.95 -3.13 -4.02
N TRP A 25 6.65 -3.34 -4.22
CA TRP A 25 5.93 -2.74 -5.36
C TRP A 25 5.82 -1.23 -5.24
N SER A 26 5.62 -0.70 -4.01
CA SER A 26 5.65 0.75 -3.76
C SER A 26 7.03 1.34 -4.06
N PHE A 27 8.12 0.70 -3.68
CA PHE A 27 9.47 1.13 -4.04
C PHE A 27 9.68 1.16 -5.57
N LEU A 28 9.25 0.11 -6.28
CA LEU A 28 9.29 0.06 -7.75
C LEU A 28 8.47 1.19 -8.38
N LYS A 29 7.30 1.49 -7.80
CA LYS A 29 6.45 2.62 -8.23
C LYS A 29 7.20 3.95 -8.12
N PHE A 30 7.79 4.24 -6.96
CA PHE A 30 8.56 5.48 -6.76
C PHE A 30 9.76 5.57 -7.71
N LEU A 31 10.46 4.46 -7.92
CA LEU A 31 11.57 4.41 -8.88
C LEU A 31 11.08 4.69 -10.31
N SER A 32 9.92 4.17 -10.70
CA SER A 32 9.36 4.40 -12.04
C SER A 32 8.98 5.86 -12.29
N PHE A 33 8.65 6.65 -11.26
CA PHE A 33 8.34 8.07 -11.40
C PHE A 33 9.55 8.94 -11.79
N ILE A 34 10.76 8.41 -11.70
CA ILE A 34 11.99 9.09 -12.16
C ILE A 34 12.10 9.03 -13.70
N LEU A 35 11.47 8.04 -14.34
CA LEU A 35 11.63 7.83 -15.79
C LEU A 35 11.07 8.97 -16.66
N PRO A 36 9.85 9.52 -16.44
CA PRO A 36 9.33 10.62 -17.26
C PRO A 36 10.17 11.91 -17.18
N PRO A 37 10.57 12.43 -16.00
CA PRO A 37 11.46 13.57 -15.91
C PRO A 37 12.82 13.34 -16.60
N MET A 38 13.38 12.14 -16.46
CA MET A 38 14.64 11.78 -17.12
C MET A 38 14.49 11.78 -18.64
N LEU A 39 13.40 11.22 -19.18
CA LEU A 39 13.11 11.25 -20.60
C LEU A 39 12.94 12.68 -21.10
N THR A 40 12.23 13.53 -20.35
CA THR A 40 12.01 14.94 -20.67
C THR A 40 13.33 15.70 -20.73
N PHE A 41 14.25 15.43 -19.80
CA PHE A 41 15.58 16.04 -19.80
C PHE A 41 16.34 15.72 -21.09
N PHE A 42 16.42 14.46 -21.50
CA PHE A 42 17.11 14.06 -22.73
C PHE A 42 16.42 14.62 -23.98
N PHE A 43 15.09 14.65 -24.00
CA PHE A 43 14.34 15.26 -25.09
C PHE A 43 14.66 16.75 -25.24
N LEU A 44 14.64 17.51 -24.14
CA LEU A 44 14.98 18.93 -24.17
C LEU A 44 16.41 19.19 -24.64
N GLN A 45 17.36 18.36 -24.20
CA GLN A 45 18.74 18.45 -24.65
C GLN A 45 18.89 18.25 -26.17
N ASP A 46 18.17 17.25 -26.73
CA ASP A 46 18.18 17.01 -28.18
C ASP A 46 17.48 18.14 -28.96
N VAL A 47 16.42 18.72 -28.43
CA VAL A 47 15.72 19.88 -29.02
C VAL A 47 16.64 21.11 -29.06
N LEU A 48 17.33 21.40 -27.95
CA LEU A 48 18.27 22.53 -27.88
C LEU A 48 19.48 22.37 -28.85
N ASN A 49 19.87 21.14 -29.12
CA ASN A 49 20.90 20.82 -30.10
C ASN A 49 20.39 20.78 -31.55
N GLY A 50 19.13 21.16 -31.81
CA GLY A 50 18.53 21.20 -33.16
C GLY A 50 18.15 19.82 -33.73
N ASN A 51 18.10 18.76 -32.90
CA ASN A 51 17.93 17.36 -33.31
C ASN A 51 16.46 16.91 -33.28
N LEU A 52 15.57 17.69 -33.93
CA LEU A 52 14.12 17.44 -33.92
C LEU A 52 13.67 16.12 -34.59
N ARG A 53 14.53 15.50 -35.41
CA ARG A 53 14.21 14.22 -36.09
C ARG A 53 13.94 13.05 -35.13
N LYS A 54 14.35 13.14 -33.88
CA LYS A 54 14.18 12.10 -32.87
C LYS A 54 12.87 12.19 -32.10
N THR A 55 12.00 13.15 -32.39
CA THR A 55 10.73 13.35 -31.64
C THR A 55 9.86 12.09 -31.62
N ALA A 56 9.71 11.41 -32.76
CA ALA A 56 8.94 10.16 -32.84
C ALA A 56 9.54 9.04 -31.96
N PHE A 57 10.86 8.98 -31.83
CA PHE A 57 11.55 8.03 -30.95
C PHE A 57 11.24 8.30 -29.48
N TYR A 58 11.28 9.56 -29.05
CA TYR A 58 10.91 9.94 -27.67
C TYR A 58 9.44 9.66 -27.37
N MET A 59 8.53 9.86 -28.33
CA MET A 59 7.12 9.51 -28.19
C MET A 59 6.93 8.00 -28.02
N GLY A 60 7.66 7.18 -28.75
CA GLY A 60 7.65 5.72 -28.59
C GLY A 60 8.13 5.28 -27.21
N ILE A 61 9.24 5.84 -26.72
CA ILE A 61 9.76 5.56 -25.38
C ILE A 61 8.77 6.00 -24.30
N LEU A 62 8.17 7.18 -24.43
CA LEU A 62 7.17 7.67 -23.49
C LEU A 62 6.00 6.71 -23.36
N LEU A 63 5.49 6.20 -24.50
CA LEU A 63 4.40 5.23 -24.52
C LEU A 63 4.80 3.94 -23.75
N VAL A 64 6.00 3.43 -23.98
CA VAL A 64 6.51 2.26 -23.26
C VAL A 64 6.61 2.55 -21.75
N ILE A 65 7.15 3.70 -21.35
CA ILE A 65 7.23 4.11 -19.95
C ILE A 65 5.84 4.14 -19.32
N VAL A 66 4.86 4.75 -19.96
CA VAL A 66 3.48 4.84 -19.46
C VAL A 66 2.88 3.45 -19.26
N VAL A 67 3.06 2.54 -20.22
CA VAL A 67 2.56 1.15 -20.10
C VAL A 67 3.24 0.43 -18.93
N VAL A 68 4.56 0.54 -18.79
CA VAL A 68 5.31 -0.08 -17.68
C VAL A 68 4.84 0.49 -16.34
N MET A 69 4.70 1.81 -16.22
CA MET A 69 4.19 2.46 -15.02
C MET A 69 2.78 1.98 -14.68
N PHE A 70 1.89 1.88 -15.67
CA PHE A 70 0.54 1.37 -15.46
C PHE A 70 0.54 -0.07 -14.90
N LEU A 71 1.38 -0.95 -15.43
CA LEU A 71 1.49 -2.32 -14.94
C LEU A 71 2.02 -2.38 -13.50
N ILE A 72 3.01 -1.54 -13.16
CA ILE A 72 3.55 -1.44 -11.81
C ILE A 72 2.48 -0.93 -10.85
N LEU A 73 1.76 0.15 -11.21
CA LEU A 73 0.68 0.71 -10.40
C LEU A 73 -0.45 -0.29 -10.17
N ALA A 74 -0.88 -1.00 -11.20
CA ALA A 74 -1.94 -2.00 -11.09
C ALA A 74 -1.57 -3.14 -10.13
N LYS A 75 -0.32 -3.59 -10.18
CA LYS A 75 0.19 -4.61 -9.25
C LYS A 75 0.33 -4.09 -7.83
N GLU A 76 0.87 -2.90 -7.66
CA GLU A 76 1.01 -2.26 -6.34
C GLU A 76 -0.36 -2.04 -5.70
N TYR A 77 -1.32 -1.50 -6.44
CA TYR A 77 -2.68 -1.29 -5.98
C TYR A 77 -3.30 -2.61 -5.48
N LYS A 78 -3.25 -3.65 -6.29
CA LYS A 78 -3.78 -4.96 -5.92
C LYS A 78 -3.12 -5.52 -4.66
N MET A 79 -1.78 -5.49 -4.58
CA MET A 79 -1.05 -6.03 -3.44
C MET A 79 -1.23 -5.21 -2.17
N THR A 80 -1.51 -3.92 -2.28
CA THR A 80 -1.68 -3.03 -1.14
C THR A 80 -3.11 -3.10 -0.60
N TYR A 81 -4.10 -3.02 -1.46
CA TYR A 81 -5.50 -2.87 -1.03
C TYR A 81 -6.22 -4.20 -0.83
N ASP A 82 -6.18 -5.12 -1.80
CA ASP A 82 -6.91 -6.40 -1.67
C ASP A 82 -6.49 -7.15 -0.41
N VAL A 83 -5.17 -7.21 -0.19
CA VAL A 83 -4.60 -7.96 0.93
C VAL A 83 -4.87 -7.27 2.26
N THR A 84 -4.79 -5.93 2.30
CA THR A 84 -5.05 -5.17 3.52
C THR A 84 -6.51 -5.27 3.94
N TYR A 85 -7.44 -5.20 2.99
CA TYR A 85 -8.87 -5.34 3.28
C TYR A 85 -9.23 -6.76 3.74
N GLU A 86 -8.59 -7.80 3.19
CA GLU A 86 -8.76 -9.17 3.65
C GLU A 86 -8.29 -9.34 5.10
N GLU A 87 -7.11 -8.81 5.44
CA GLU A 87 -6.56 -8.85 6.81
C GLU A 87 -7.44 -8.08 7.80
N SER A 88 -7.89 -6.87 7.46
CA SER A 88 -8.76 -6.08 8.33
C SER A 88 -10.13 -6.71 8.53
N SER A 89 -10.68 -7.34 7.49
CA SER A 89 -11.91 -8.12 7.59
C SER A 89 -11.77 -9.29 8.54
N GLN A 90 -10.67 -10.03 8.44
CA GLN A 90 -10.40 -11.15 9.34
C GLN A 90 -10.22 -10.68 10.79
N MET A 91 -9.52 -9.56 11.02
CA MET A 91 -9.39 -8.97 12.35
C MET A 91 -10.74 -8.62 12.98
N ARG A 92 -11.69 -8.07 12.20
CA ARG A 92 -13.04 -7.74 12.67
C ARG A 92 -13.81 -9.03 13.06
N ILE A 93 -13.69 -10.08 12.24
CA ILE A 93 -14.32 -11.38 12.52
C ILE A 93 -13.76 -12.00 13.80
N ASP A 94 -12.42 -11.98 13.94
CA ASP A 94 -11.75 -12.56 15.11
C ASP A 94 -12.12 -11.80 16.40
N LEU A 95 -12.18 -10.46 16.35
CA LEU A 95 -12.65 -9.64 17.45
C LEU A 95 -14.12 -9.93 17.81
N ALA A 96 -15.00 -10.01 16.81
CA ALA A 96 -16.40 -10.33 17.03
C ALA A 96 -16.59 -11.73 17.65
N ASN A 97 -15.79 -12.71 17.23
CA ASN A 97 -15.81 -14.05 17.81
C ASN A 97 -15.33 -14.05 19.26
N LYS A 98 -14.24 -13.33 19.57
CA LYS A 98 -13.77 -13.16 20.96
C LYS A 98 -14.80 -12.47 21.85
N LEU A 99 -15.50 -11.46 21.34
CA LEU A 99 -16.55 -10.78 22.08
C LEU A 99 -17.70 -11.74 22.42
N LYS A 100 -18.06 -12.68 21.54
CA LYS A 100 -19.10 -13.69 21.81
C LYS A 100 -18.73 -14.66 22.95
N GLU A 101 -17.44 -14.85 23.20
CA GLU A 101 -16.94 -15.73 24.29
C GLU A 101 -17.00 -15.06 25.66
N LEU A 102 -17.22 -13.73 25.72
CA LEU A 102 -17.28 -12.99 26.96
C LEU A 102 -18.61 -13.20 27.69
N PRO A 103 -18.60 -13.27 29.03
CA PRO A 103 -19.84 -13.42 29.81
C PRO A 103 -20.72 -12.18 29.68
N LEU A 104 -22.05 -12.36 29.79
CA LEU A 104 -23.01 -11.26 29.72
C LEU A 104 -22.75 -10.14 30.75
N SER A 105 -22.18 -10.47 31.90
CA SER A 105 -21.78 -9.51 32.92
C SER A 105 -20.73 -8.51 32.41
N TYR A 106 -19.89 -8.90 31.45
CA TYR A 106 -18.93 -7.99 30.82
C TYR A 106 -19.63 -6.85 30.08
N PHE A 107 -20.70 -7.15 29.36
CA PHE A 107 -21.45 -6.17 28.58
C PHE A 107 -22.35 -5.24 29.44
N SER A 108 -22.63 -5.64 30.69
CA SER A 108 -23.33 -4.77 31.63
C SER A 108 -22.42 -3.71 32.27
N THR A 109 -21.12 -3.95 32.32
CA THR A 109 -20.11 -3.07 32.91
C THR A 109 -19.36 -2.24 31.87
N HIS A 110 -19.36 -2.64 30.62
CA HIS A 110 -18.67 -1.97 29.51
C HIS A 110 -19.68 -1.38 28.53
N ASN A 111 -19.38 -0.18 28.03
CA ASN A 111 -20.24 0.48 27.07
C ASN A 111 -20.17 -0.25 25.72
N LEU A 112 -21.29 -0.72 25.23
CA LEU A 112 -21.39 -1.37 23.91
C LEU A 112 -20.93 -0.45 22.77
N SER A 113 -21.07 0.86 22.93
CA SER A 113 -20.57 1.85 21.98
C SER A 113 -19.05 1.82 21.87
N ASP A 114 -18.33 1.70 22.99
CA ASP A 114 -16.86 1.67 23.00
C ASP A 114 -16.35 0.39 22.32
N LEU A 115 -17.02 -0.75 22.55
CA LEU A 115 -16.69 -2.02 21.90
C LEU A 115 -16.93 -1.95 20.38
N SER A 116 -18.04 -1.35 19.96
CA SER A 116 -18.34 -1.13 18.55
C SER A 116 -17.32 -0.19 17.90
N GLN A 117 -16.90 0.85 18.61
CA GLN A 117 -15.86 1.77 18.15
C GLN A 117 -14.55 1.04 17.91
N THR A 118 -14.11 0.21 18.86
CA THR A 118 -12.89 -0.60 18.73
C THR A 118 -12.94 -1.49 17.47
N VAL A 119 -14.05 -2.22 17.29
CA VAL A 119 -14.17 -3.14 16.15
C VAL A 119 -14.22 -2.41 14.81
N MET A 120 -14.85 -1.23 14.75
CA MET A 120 -15.07 -0.52 13.48
C MET A 120 -13.98 0.50 13.18
N MET A 121 -13.56 1.30 14.15
CA MET A 121 -12.65 2.42 13.94
C MET A 121 -11.19 2.06 14.18
N ASP A 122 -10.86 1.32 15.25
CA ASP A 122 -9.47 0.99 15.55
C ASP A 122 -8.89 0.04 14.53
N VAL A 123 -9.68 -0.95 14.08
CA VAL A 123 -9.27 -1.82 12.96
C VAL A 123 -9.14 -1.02 11.67
N GLY A 124 -10.01 -0.02 11.41
CA GLY A 124 -9.88 0.89 10.27
C GLY A 124 -8.60 1.74 10.31
N ASN A 125 -8.19 2.19 11.49
CA ASN A 125 -6.94 2.92 11.67
C ASN A 125 -5.72 2.01 11.37
N ILE A 126 -5.75 0.77 11.82
CA ILE A 126 -4.70 -0.23 11.50
C ILE A 126 -4.66 -0.48 9.99
N GLU A 127 -5.81 -0.65 9.34
CA GLU A 127 -5.94 -0.79 7.89
C GLU A 127 -5.29 0.37 7.14
N MET A 128 -5.55 1.61 7.57
CA MET A 128 -4.96 2.82 6.98
C MET A 128 -3.42 2.83 7.12
N VAL A 129 -2.91 2.43 8.28
CA VAL A 129 -1.45 2.36 8.52
C VAL A 129 -0.82 1.30 7.62
N ILE A 130 -1.42 0.13 7.48
CA ILE A 130 -0.90 -0.97 6.66
C ILE A 130 -0.95 -0.62 5.18
N SER A 131 -2.05 -0.03 4.71
CA SER A 131 -2.23 0.27 3.28
C SER A 131 -1.45 1.49 2.79
N HIS A 132 -1.19 2.47 3.66
CA HIS A 132 -0.58 3.74 3.26
C HIS A 132 0.76 4.01 3.95
N ALA A 133 0.80 3.97 5.29
CA ALA A 133 1.98 4.42 6.01
C ALA A 133 3.16 3.47 5.87
N ILE A 134 2.95 2.15 5.95
CA ILE A 134 4.04 1.16 5.85
C ILE A 134 4.63 1.13 4.43
N PRO A 135 3.84 0.98 3.34
CA PRO A 135 4.38 0.99 1.99
C PRO A 135 5.08 2.29 1.62
N ALA A 136 4.51 3.45 2.00
CA ALA A 136 5.14 4.74 1.77
C ALA A 136 6.45 4.88 2.57
N GLY A 137 6.45 4.56 3.86
CA GLY A 137 7.63 4.69 4.72
C GLY A 137 8.80 3.82 4.27
N ILE A 138 8.54 2.59 3.82
CA ILE A 138 9.59 1.70 3.28
C ILE A 138 9.99 2.09 1.86
N GLY A 139 9.05 2.66 1.08
CA GLY A 139 9.33 3.12 -0.28
C GLY A 139 10.21 4.37 -0.35
N PHE A 140 10.27 5.16 0.73
CA PHE A 140 11.12 6.36 0.82
C PHE A 140 12.43 6.15 1.59
N ALA A 141 12.62 5.03 2.29
CA ALA A 141 13.82 4.73 3.07
C ALA A 141 14.90 4.04 2.24
#